data_d3878c26e40a435c1472b71873c3cde3
#
_entry.id   d3878c26e40a435c1472b71873c3cde3
#
_cell.length_a   1.000
_cell.length_b   1.000
_cell.length_c   1.000
_cell.angle_alpha   90.00
_cell.angle_beta   90.00
_cell.angle_gamma   90.00
#
_symmetry.space_group_name_H-M   'P 1'
#
loop_
_entity.id
_entity.type
_entity.pdbx_description
1 polymer ?
#
loop_
_entity_poly.entity_id
_entity_poly.type
_entity_poly.pdbx_seq_one_letter_code
_entity_poly.pdbx_strand_id
1 'polypeptide(L)'
;CKAWIEIANISHTTYNIRGMYITTNRAVLNKELSVPERVKMMSVIPNGENRTNLGGHQHLLFYCNSKPAQGSLHLSVPVDSGKPTWVALYNGNGINLIDSVTVPALEANQSYALVKNEDGYKWQICSQDIVTPWISNDTSIKESKIARLKREDPHGFGITILAMGIVFFCLALLWIFFTLFGMFMR
;
A
#
# COMPACT_ATOMS: atom_id res chain seq x y z
N CYS A 1 -18.33 -2.46 0.09
CA CYS A 1 -16.91 -2.87 0.05
C CYS A 1 -16.73 -4.11 0.91
N LYS A 2 -15.83 -5.02 0.54
CA LYS A 2 -15.46 -6.17 1.36
C LYS A 2 -14.35 -5.72 2.31
N ALA A 3 -14.45 -6.05 3.60
CA ALA A 3 -13.38 -5.80 4.54
C ALA A 3 -12.14 -6.62 4.18
N TRP A 4 -10.96 -6.06 4.40
CA TRP A 4 -9.68 -6.71 4.14
C TRP A 4 -8.66 -6.36 5.25
N ILE A 5 -7.71 -7.24 5.43
CA ILE A 5 -6.56 -7.07 6.32
C ILE A 5 -5.32 -7.30 5.49
N GLU A 6 -4.34 -6.43 5.60
CA GLU A 6 -3.06 -6.54 4.93
C GLU A 6 -1.95 -6.75 5.96
N ILE A 7 -1.13 -7.77 5.75
CA ILE A 7 0.06 -8.04 6.54
C ILE A 7 1.27 -7.57 5.75
N ALA A 8 2.10 -6.73 6.36
CA ALA A 8 3.33 -6.25 5.79
C ALA A 8 4.54 -6.80 6.53
N ASN A 9 5.53 -7.28 5.80
CA ASN A 9 6.83 -7.59 6.33
C ASN A 9 7.70 -6.33 6.31
N ILE A 10 7.89 -5.68 7.46
CA ILE A 10 8.69 -4.46 7.59
C ILE A 10 10.20 -4.72 7.73
N SER A 11 10.61 -5.99 7.74
CA SER A 11 12.02 -6.39 7.81
C SER A 11 12.65 -6.49 6.41
N HIS A 12 13.97 -6.61 6.37
CA HIS A 12 14.72 -6.85 5.14
C HIS A 12 14.84 -8.33 4.77
N THR A 13 14.42 -9.24 5.65
CA THR A 13 14.49 -10.69 5.46
C THR A 13 13.15 -11.26 5.04
N THR A 14 13.17 -12.41 4.38
CA THR A 14 11.95 -13.13 4.02
C THR A 14 11.34 -13.79 5.25
N TYR A 15 10.03 -13.63 5.41
CA TYR A 15 9.26 -14.20 6.51
C TYR A 15 8.10 -15.03 5.97
N ASN A 16 7.92 -16.25 6.50
CA ASN A 16 6.83 -17.12 6.10
C ASN A 16 5.70 -17.05 7.14
N ILE A 17 4.54 -16.58 6.70
CA ILE A 17 3.36 -16.40 7.55
C ILE A 17 2.34 -17.54 7.45
N ARG A 18 2.62 -18.58 6.65
CA ARG A 18 1.70 -19.73 6.54
C ARG A 18 1.52 -20.43 7.87
N GLY A 19 0.31 -20.90 8.13
CA GLY A 19 -0.03 -21.57 9.39
C GLY A 19 -0.16 -20.64 10.59
N MET A 20 0.09 -19.36 10.45
CA MET A 20 -0.23 -18.35 11.47
C MET A 20 -1.74 -18.13 11.53
N TYR A 21 -2.20 -17.48 12.59
CA TYR A 21 -3.62 -17.25 12.81
C TYR A 21 -3.94 -15.77 12.90
N ILE A 22 -5.05 -15.38 12.27
CA ILE A 22 -5.64 -14.05 12.40
C ILE A 22 -6.96 -14.16 13.16
N THR A 23 -7.22 -13.24 14.07
CA THR A 23 -8.48 -13.18 14.80
C THR A 23 -8.89 -11.75 15.11
N THR A 24 -10.19 -11.56 15.24
CA THR A 24 -10.81 -10.32 15.76
C THR A 24 -11.50 -10.56 17.11
N ASN A 25 -11.46 -11.80 17.59
CA ASN A 25 -12.13 -12.19 18.83
C ASN A 25 -11.20 -12.01 20.04
N ARG A 26 -11.49 -11.02 20.89
CA ARG A 26 -10.71 -10.76 22.12
C ARG A 26 -10.78 -11.86 23.15
N ALA A 27 -11.74 -12.78 23.08
CA ALA A 27 -11.82 -13.92 24.00
C ALA A 27 -10.56 -14.81 23.98
N VAL A 28 -9.82 -14.80 22.87
CA VAL A 28 -8.53 -15.52 22.76
C VAL A 28 -7.46 -15.03 23.75
N LEU A 29 -7.63 -13.84 24.32
CA LEU A 29 -6.73 -13.29 25.34
C LEU A 29 -6.89 -13.97 26.70
N ASN A 30 -7.98 -14.73 26.91
CA ASN A 30 -8.17 -15.48 28.13
C ASN A 30 -7.11 -16.59 28.25
N LYS A 31 -6.26 -16.49 29.27
CA LYS A 31 -5.14 -17.43 29.52
C LYS A 31 -5.60 -18.79 29.97
N GLU A 32 -6.83 -18.92 30.46
CA GLU A 32 -7.40 -20.19 30.95
C GLU A 32 -7.86 -21.11 29.82
N LEU A 33 -8.07 -20.53 28.59
CA LEU A 33 -8.45 -21.31 27.43
C LEU A 33 -7.33 -22.22 26.94
N SER A 34 -7.68 -23.46 26.69
CA SER A 34 -6.77 -24.39 26.01
C SER A 34 -6.44 -23.94 24.58
N VAL A 35 -5.32 -24.39 24.02
CA VAL A 35 -4.92 -24.05 22.65
C VAL A 35 -5.98 -24.42 21.61
N PRO A 36 -6.61 -25.61 21.64
CA PRO A 36 -7.66 -25.98 20.71
C PRO A 36 -8.89 -25.06 20.78
N GLU A 37 -9.25 -24.55 21.95
CA GLU A 37 -10.37 -23.60 22.11
C GLU A 37 -10.03 -22.23 21.53
N ARG A 38 -8.81 -21.75 21.72
CA ARG A 38 -8.35 -20.50 21.12
C ARG A 38 -8.35 -20.57 19.60
N VAL A 39 -7.75 -21.62 19.04
CA VAL A 39 -7.61 -21.80 17.59
C VAL A 39 -8.96 -21.88 16.88
N LYS A 40 -10.00 -22.41 17.53
CA LYS A 40 -11.38 -22.39 16.99
C LYS A 40 -11.93 -20.97 16.79
N MET A 41 -11.42 -19.99 17.51
CA MET A 41 -11.81 -18.58 17.40
C MET A 41 -10.90 -17.77 16.46
N MET A 42 -9.97 -18.42 15.77
CA MET A 42 -9.01 -17.83 14.87
C MET A 42 -9.17 -18.37 13.45
N SER A 43 -8.73 -17.64 12.47
CA SER A 43 -8.65 -18.11 11.07
C SER A 43 -7.20 -18.37 10.73
N VAL A 44 -6.91 -19.58 10.24
CA VAL A 44 -5.56 -19.96 9.83
C VAL A 44 -5.21 -19.36 8.46
N ILE A 45 -3.99 -18.87 8.31
CA ILE A 45 -3.40 -18.51 7.03
C ILE A 45 -3.06 -19.80 6.29
N PRO A 46 -3.55 -20.01 5.05
CA PRO A 46 -3.44 -21.28 4.34
C PRO A 46 -2.01 -21.72 4.07
N ASN A 47 -1.76 -23.02 4.19
CA ASN A 47 -0.45 -23.62 3.91
C ASN A 47 -0.13 -23.76 2.41
N GLY A 48 -1.15 -23.81 1.55
CA GLY A 48 -1.01 -24.04 0.09
C GLY A 48 -0.78 -22.79 -0.75
N GLU A 49 -0.61 -21.63 -0.11
CA GLU A 49 -0.48 -20.35 -0.79
C GLU A 49 1.00 -19.88 -0.82
N ASN A 50 1.60 -19.86 -1.99
CA ASN A 50 3.01 -19.47 -2.15
C ASN A 50 3.29 -18.03 -1.75
N ARG A 51 2.29 -17.14 -1.89
CA ARG A 51 2.40 -15.71 -1.53
C ARG A 51 2.56 -15.47 -0.04
N THR A 52 2.34 -16.48 0.84
CA THR A 52 2.60 -16.40 2.27
C THR A 52 4.07 -16.30 2.63
N ASN A 53 4.97 -16.53 1.67
CA ASN A 53 6.40 -16.33 1.83
C ASN A 53 6.75 -14.88 1.48
N LEU A 54 6.62 -13.97 2.45
CA LEU A 54 6.79 -12.54 2.28
C LEU A 54 8.28 -12.16 2.28
N GLY A 55 8.80 -11.73 1.14
CA GLY A 55 10.10 -11.07 1.08
C GLY A 55 10.15 -9.79 1.88
N GLY A 56 11.35 -9.23 2.07
CA GLY A 56 11.51 -7.94 2.75
C GLY A 56 10.67 -6.85 2.09
N HIS A 57 9.93 -6.09 2.91
CA HIS A 57 9.01 -5.01 2.50
C HIS A 57 7.86 -5.43 1.58
N GLN A 58 7.56 -6.74 1.49
CA GLN A 58 6.38 -7.24 0.79
C GLN A 58 5.17 -7.30 1.72
N HIS A 59 3.98 -7.31 1.10
CA HIS A 59 2.71 -7.39 1.81
C HIS A 59 1.78 -8.38 1.13
N LEU A 60 0.86 -8.92 1.93
CA LEU A 60 -0.18 -9.82 1.48
C LEU A 60 -1.52 -9.40 2.06
N LEU A 61 -2.50 -9.27 1.19
CA LEU A 61 -3.85 -8.86 1.52
C LEU A 61 -4.77 -10.07 1.65
N PHE A 62 -5.56 -10.11 2.72
CA PHE A 62 -6.58 -11.11 2.99
C PHE A 62 -7.97 -10.47 2.98
N TYR A 63 -8.92 -11.12 2.34
CA TYR A 63 -10.32 -10.72 2.33
C TYR A 63 -11.06 -11.33 3.52
N CYS A 64 -11.65 -10.50 4.36
CA CYS A 64 -12.40 -10.86 5.55
C CYS A 64 -13.89 -10.97 5.23
N ASN A 65 -14.28 -11.94 4.43
CA ASN A 65 -15.66 -12.09 3.95
C ASN A 65 -16.33 -13.38 4.41
N SER A 66 -15.69 -14.14 5.29
CA SER A 66 -16.18 -15.44 5.79
C SER A 66 -16.57 -16.44 4.69
N LYS A 67 -15.90 -16.36 3.54
CA LYS A 67 -16.13 -17.24 2.38
C LYS A 67 -14.82 -17.89 1.91
N PRO A 68 -14.22 -18.80 2.69
CA PRO A 68 -12.95 -19.45 2.33
C PRO A 68 -13.04 -20.27 1.03
N ALA A 69 -14.24 -20.70 0.62
CA ALA A 69 -14.47 -21.36 -0.66
C ALA A 69 -14.15 -20.48 -1.89
N GLN A 70 -14.03 -19.16 -1.73
CA GLN A 70 -13.71 -18.24 -2.83
C GLN A 70 -12.20 -18.16 -3.14
N GLY A 71 -11.36 -18.79 -2.33
CA GLY A 71 -9.92 -18.86 -2.55
C GLY A 71 -9.12 -18.77 -1.25
N SER A 72 -7.83 -19.07 -1.37
CA SER A 72 -6.89 -19.18 -0.24
C SER A 72 -6.69 -17.89 0.55
N LEU A 73 -6.95 -16.72 -0.04
CA LEU A 73 -6.84 -15.42 0.63
C LEU A 73 -8.15 -14.94 1.26
N HIS A 74 -9.19 -15.77 1.29
CA HIS A 74 -10.47 -15.44 1.92
C HIS A 74 -10.55 -16.08 3.31
N LEU A 75 -10.49 -15.23 4.34
CA LEU A 75 -10.47 -15.66 5.74
C LEU A 75 -11.86 -15.61 6.37
N SER A 76 -12.09 -16.52 7.33
CA SER A 76 -13.29 -16.57 8.15
C SER A 76 -13.19 -15.65 9.37
N VAL A 77 -12.79 -14.39 9.13
CA VAL A 77 -12.63 -13.36 10.17
C VAL A 77 -13.74 -12.33 10.00
N PRO A 78 -14.64 -12.17 10.98
CA PRO A 78 -15.66 -11.12 10.93
C PRO A 78 -15.01 -9.76 11.20
N VAL A 79 -15.21 -8.81 10.31
CA VAL A 79 -14.79 -7.41 10.48
C VAL A 79 -16.00 -6.51 10.26
N ASP A 80 -16.35 -5.73 11.27
CA ASP A 80 -17.40 -4.72 11.22
C ASP A 80 -16.74 -3.33 11.17
N SER A 81 -16.78 -2.69 10.01
CA SER A 81 -16.17 -1.36 9.82
C SER A 81 -16.86 -0.25 10.61
N GLY A 82 -18.13 -0.43 10.98
CA GLY A 82 -18.91 0.57 11.75
C GLY A 82 -18.59 0.59 13.24
N LYS A 83 -17.71 -0.31 13.72
CA LYS A 83 -17.35 -0.41 15.15
C LYS A 83 -15.85 -0.60 15.30
N PRO A 84 -15.28 -0.12 16.43
CA PRO A 84 -13.90 -0.42 16.74
C PRO A 84 -13.66 -1.94 16.78
N THR A 85 -12.72 -2.41 15.99
CA THR A 85 -12.42 -3.84 15.85
C THR A 85 -10.96 -4.10 16.23
N TRP A 86 -10.74 -4.99 17.18
CA TRP A 86 -9.40 -5.46 17.48
C TRP A 86 -9.00 -6.55 16.49
N VAL A 87 -7.80 -6.44 15.94
CA VAL A 87 -7.22 -7.42 15.01
C VAL A 87 -5.91 -7.90 15.60
N ALA A 88 -5.67 -9.21 15.58
CA ALA A 88 -4.43 -9.78 16.07
C ALA A 88 -3.90 -10.89 15.17
N LEU A 89 -2.57 -10.96 15.09
CA LEU A 89 -1.80 -11.99 14.41
C LEU A 89 -1.10 -12.86 15.46
N TYR A 90 -1.36 -14.15 15.42
CA TYR A 90 -0.74 -15.16 16.29
C TYR A 90 0.17 -16.08 15.50
N ASN A 91 1.23 -16.54 16.15
CA ASN A 91 2.10 -17.57 15.60
C ASN A 91 1.33 -18.89 15.39
N GLY A 92 1.86 -19.79 14.57
CA GLY A 92 1.28 -21.10 14.26
C GLY A 92 1.06 -22.03 15.46
N ASN A 93 1.60 -21.70 16.65
CA ASN A 93 1.30 -22.40 17.90
C ASN A 93 -0.04 -21.97 18.55
N GLY A 94 -0.70 -20.92 18.05
CA GLY A 94 -1.96 -20.41 18.58
C GLY A 94 -1.86 -19.73 19.97
N ILE A 95 -0.65 -19.50 20.47
CA ILE A 95 -0.38 -18.93 21.80
C ILE A 95 0.31 -17.59 21.72
N ASN A 96 1.38 -17.50 20.92
CA ASN A 96 2.24 -16.33 20.87
C ASN A 96 1.63 -15.26 19.99
N LEU A 97 1.25 -14.15 20.60
CA LEU A 97 0.84 -12.94 19.90
C LEU A 97 2.05 -12.33 19.21
N ILE A 98 1.97 -12.12 17.90
CA ILE A 98 3.01 -11.46 17.10
C ILE A 98 2.75 -9.97 17.03
N ASP A 99 1.53 -9.60 16.65
CA ASP A 99 1.13 -8.20 16.50
C ASP A 99 -0.38 -8.05 16.75
N SER A 100 -0.79 -6.88 17.21
CA SER A 100 -2.22 -6.56 17.33
C SER A 100 -2.46 -5.07 17.23
N VAL A 101 -3.61 -4.73 16.69
CA VAL A 101 -4.04 -3.34 16.56
C VAL A 101 -5.53 -3.21 16.83
N THR A 102 -5.95 -2.12 17.46
CA THR A 102 -7.36 -1.77 17.58
C THR A 102 -7.68 -0.75 16.49
N VAL A 103 -8.40 -1.19 15.48
CA VAL A 103 -8.87 -0.36 14.38
C VAL A 103 -10.07 0.43 14.88
N PRO A 104 -10.11 1.77 14.75
CA PRO A 104 -11.28 2.57 15.09
C PRO A 104 -12.45 2.28 14.14
N ALA A 105 -13.62 2.79 14.42
CA ALA A 105 -14.73 2.79 13.47
C ALA A 105 -14.30 3.54 12.20
N LEU A 106 -14.48 2.91 11.05
CA LEU A 106 -14.10 3.46 9.74
C LEU A 106 -15.34 3.73 8.91
N GLU A 107 -15.30 4.81 8.14
CA GLU A 107 -16.30 5.09 7.11
C GLU A 107 -16.04 4.25 5.85
N ALA A 108 -16.99 4.29 4.93
CA ALA A 108 -16.83 3.60 3.66
C ALA A 108 -15.59 4.12 2.90
N ASN A 109 -14.79 3.18 2.38
CA ASN A 109 -13.56 3.45 1.64
C ASN A 109 -12.42 4.11 2.45
N GLN A 110 -12.47 4.03 3.77
CA GLN A 110 -11.33 4.35 4.64
C GLN A 110 -10.53 3.09 4.98
N SER A 111 -9.27 3.25 5.31
CA SER A 111 -8.42 2.21 5.88
C SER A 111 -7.66 2.74 7.11
N TYR A 112 -7.25 1.83 7.99
CA TYR A 112 -6.37 2.13 9.12
C TYR A 112 -5.03 1.47 8.83
N ALA A 113 -4.01 2.27 8.61
CA ALA A 113 -2.74 1.80 8.11
C ALA A 113 -1.56 2.24 8.97
N LEU A 114 -0.55 1.39 9.04
CA LEU A 114 0.75 1.71 9.61
C LEU A 114 1.57 2.45 8.54
N VAL A 115 1.75 3.75 8.72
CA VAL A 115 2.42 4.62 7.76
C VAL A 115 3.79 5.01 8.30
N LYS A 116 4.79 4.92 7.44
CA LYS A 116 6.16 5.37 7.75
C LYS A 116 6.27 6.86 7.52
N ASN A 117 6.58 7.61 8.57
CA ASN A 117 6.90 9.03 8.54
C ASN A 117 8.38 9.23 8.87
N GLU A 118 8.85 10.47 8.87
CA GLU A 118 10.22 10.83 9.24
C GLU A 118 10.58 10.37 10.67
N ASP A 119 9.59 10.37 11.58
CA ASP A 119 9.72 9.96 12.98
C ASP A 119 9.55 8.45 13.21
N GLY A 120 9.32 7.63 12.16
CA GLY A 120 9.05 6.20 12.25
C GLY A 120 7.65 5.79 11.82
N TYR A 121 7.21 4.62 12.27
CA TYR A 121 5.90 4.08 11.91
C TYR A 121 4.81 4.56 12.86
N LYS A 122 3.70 5.05 12.30
CA LYS A 122 2.49 5.46 13.06
C LYS A 122 1.23 4.94 12.39
N TRP A 123 0.28 4.49 13.23
CA TRP A 123 -1.05 4.10 12.77
C TRP A 123 -1.90 5.35 12.53
N GLN A 124 -2.53 5.42 11.36
CA GLN A 124 -3.41 6.53 11.00
C GLN A 124 -4.56 6.08 10.10
N ILE A 125 -5.66 6.85 10.15
CA ILE A 125 -6.78 6.66 9.22
C ILE A 125 -6.39 7.26 7.87
N CYS A 126 -6.48 6.45 6.83
CA CYS A 126 -6.25 6.87 5.46
C CYS A 126 -7.59 7.07 4.76
N SER A 127 -7.79 8.25 4.16
CA SER A 127 -8.96 8.58 3.36
C SER A 127 -8.94 7.84 2.02
N GLN A 128 -10.06 7.85 1.32
CA GLN A 128 -10.28 7.13 0.08
C GLN A 128 -9.17 7.32 -0.97
N ASP A 129 -8.62 8.53 -1.08
CA ASP A 129 -7.60 8.87 -2.07
C ASP A 129 -6.21 8.29 -1.74
N ILE A 130 -6.02 7.82 -0.50
CA ILE A 130 -4.72 7.34 0.02
C ILE A 130 -4.79 5.83 0.34
N VAL A 131 -5.95 5.20 0.17
CA VAL A 131 -6.09 3.76 0.36
C VAL A 131 -5.43 3.02 -0.79
N THR A 132 -4.32 2.35 -0.50
CA THR A 132 -3.48 1.69 -1.50
C THR A 132 -3.30 0.21 -1.17
N PRO A 133 -4.33 -0.64 -1.35
CA PRO A 133 -4.17 -2.08 -1.18
C PRO A 133 -3.09 -2.59 -2.14
N TRP A 134 -2.25 -3.50 -1.68
CA TRP A 134 -1.13 -4.08 -2.42
C TRP A 134 0.06 -3.16 -2.69
N ILE A 135 0.08 -1.96 -2.14
CA ILE A 135 1.17 -1.00 -2.33
C ILE A 135 1.73 -0.58 -0.96
N SER A 136 3.03 -0.35 -0.88
CA SER A 136 3.70 0.09 0.35
C SER A 136 3.11 1.41 0.88
N ASN A 137 2.84 1.45 2.18
CA ASN A 137 2.41 2.65 2.93
C ASN A 137 3.59 3.58 3.28
N ASP A 138 4.70 3.46 2.60
CA ASP A 138 5.83 4.37 2.76
C ASP A 138 5.53 5.69 2.04
N THR A 139 5.04 6.67 2.79
CA THR A 139 4.72 8.01 2.27
C THR A 139 5.97 8.85 2.04
N SER A 140 7.12 8.46 2.59
CA SER A 140 8.39 9.17 2.39
C SER A 140 8.89 9.11 0.94
N ILE A 141 8.37 8.16 0.13
CA ILE A 141 8.83 7.91 -1.24
C ILE A 141 7.79 8.32 -2.30
N LYS A 142 6.57 8.69 -1.92
CA LYS A 142 5.50 9.01 -2.90
C LYS A 142 5.13 10.48 -2.98
N GLU A 143 6.08 11.37 -3.06
CA GLU A 143 5.88 12.50 -3.97
C GLU A 143 5.70 11.91 -5.37
N SER A 144 4.58 12.18 -6.01
CA SER A 144 4.42 11.73 -7.40
C SER A 144 5.66 12.19 -8.17
N LYS A 145 6.15 11.36 -9.10
CA LYS A 145 7.31 11.74 -9.93
C LYS A 145 7.14 13.14 -10.53
N ILE A 146 5.90 13.54 -10.78
CA ILE A 146 5.52 14.86 -11.29
C ILE A 146 5.69 15.95 -10.21
N ALA A 147 5.29 15.69 -8.95
CA ALA A 147 5.45 16.65 -7.85
C ALA A 147 6.94 16.85 -7.50
N ARG A 148 7.70 15.76 -7.50
CA ARG A 148 9.15 15.79 -7.33
C ARG A 148 9.84 16.55 -8.46
N LEU A 149 9.49 16.26 -9.72
CA LEU A 149 10.02 16.95 -10.88
C LEU A 149 9.70 18.45 -10.83
N LYS A 150 8.48 18.81 -10.44
CA LYS A 150 8.04 20.21 -10.31
C LYS A 150 8.79 20.96 -9.19
N ARG A 151 9.20 20.26 -8.13
CA ARG A 151 9.98 20.84 -7.04
C ARG A 151 11.47 20.92 -7.36
N GLU A 152 12.05 19.89 -7.97
CA GLU A 152 13.48 19.83 -8.31
C GLU A 152 13.82 20.65 -9.56
N ASP A 153 12.87 20.77 -10.49
CA ASP A 153 13.05 21.57 -11.71
C ASP A 153 11.82 22.45 -12.01
N PRO A 154 11.60 23.52 -11.23
CA PRO A 154 10.49 24.43 -11.39
C PRO A 154 10.53 25.19 -12.73
N HIS A 155 11.69 25.22 -13.41
CA HIS A 155 11.92 25.95 -14.64
C HIS A 155 12.11 25.05 -15.87
N GLY A 156 12.14 23.72 -15.73
CA GLY A 156 12.41 22.77 -16.81
C GLY A 156 11.48 22.92 -18.01
N PHE A 157 10.20 23.13 -17.75
CA PHE A 157 9.22 23.40 -18.82
C PHE A 157 9.49 24.73 -19.54
N GLY A 158 9.85 25.77 -18.79
CA GLY A 158 10.22 27.08 -19.34
C GLY A 158 11.47 27.01 -20.21
N ILE A 159 12.50 26.30 -19.75
CA ILE A 159 13.76 26.10 -20.48
C ILE A 159 13.50 25.34 -21.78
N THR A 160 12.64 24.32 -21.75
CA THR A 160 12.29 23.53 -22.94
C THR A 160 11.58 24.38 -23.98
N ILE A 161 10.60 25.21 -23.58
CA ILE A 161 9.91 26.15 -24.50
C ILE A 161 10.88 27.17 -25.06
N LEU A 162 11.75 27.71 -24.20
CA LEU A 162 12.76 28.70 -24.64
C LEU A 162 13.72 28.09 -25.67
N ALA A 163 14.25 26.89 -25.41
CA ALA A 163 15.15 26.20 -26.33
C ALA A 163 14.47 25.91 -27.69
N MET A 164 13.23 25.41 -27.65
CA MET A 164 12.44 25.15 -28.86
C MET A 164 12.12 26.44 -29.60
N GLY A 165 11.78 27.51 -28.91
CA GLY A 165 11.53 28.82 -29.46
C GLY A 165 12.74 29.39 -30.19
N ILE A 166 13.95 29.28 -29.64
CA ILE A 166 15.19 29.72 -30.27
C ILE A 166 15.44 28.99 -31.58
N VAL A 167 15.23 27.66 -31.60
CA VAL A 167 15.42 26.86 -32.81
C VAL A 167 14.44 27.28 -33.91
N PHE A 168 13.16 27.44 -33.59
CA PHE A 168 12.18 27.91 -34.56
C PHE A 168 12.47 29.32 -35.05
N PHE A 169 12.93 30.20 -34.17
CA PHE A 169 13.32 31.56 -34.55
C PHE A 169 14.51 31.57 -35.52
N CYS A 170 15.54 30.75 -35.24
CA CYS A 170 16.69 30.61 -36.17
C CYS A 170 16.25 30.06 -37.55
N LEU A 171 15.37 29.06 -37.56
CA LEU A 171 14.85 28.51 -38.81
C LEU A 171 14.05 29.55 -39.61
N ALA A 172 13.22 30.36 -38.94
CA ALA A 172 12.47 31.44 -39.55
C ALA A 172 13.40 32.51 -40.15
N LEU A 173 14.45 32.89 -39.43
CA LEU A 173 15.46 33.85 -39.97
C LEU A 173 16.18 33.28 -41.18
N LEU A 174 16.57 32.01 -41.17
CA LEU A 174 17.19 31.36 -42.32
C LEU A 174 16.22 31.34 -43.52
N TRP A 175 14.96 31.03 -43.29
CA TRP A 175 13.94 31.05 -44.36
C TRP A 175 13.78 32.45 -44.98
N ILE A 176 13.68 33.47 -44.14
CA ILE A 176 13.61 34.88 -44.60
C ILE A 176 14.86 35.25 -45.41
N PHE A 177 16.06 34.89 -44.88
CA PHE A 177 17.31 35.17 -45.56
C PHE A 177 17.38 34.54 -46.96
N PHE A 178 17.05 33.27 -47.09
CA PHE A 178 17.06 32.59 -48.36
C PHE A 178 15.99 33.12 -49.32
N THR A 179 14.83 33.51 -48.80
CA THR A 179 13.76 34.14 -49.61
C THR A 179 14.20 35.50 -50.18
N LEU A 180 14.80 36.34 -49.34
CA LEU A 180 15.33 37.64 -49.77
C LEU A 180 16.49 37.49 -50.75
N PHE A 181 17.40 36.56 -50.47
CA PHE A 181 18.54 36.27 -51.35
C PHE A 181 18.08 35.76 -52.73
N GLY A 182 17.09 34.86 -52.74
CA GLY A 182 16.47 34.39 -54.00
C GLY A 182 15.76 35.47 -54.77
N MET A 183 15.17 36.47 -54.10
CA MET A 183 14.52 37.59 -54.72
C MET A 183 15.55 38.57 -55.32
N PHE A 184 16.71 38.73 -54.67
CA PHE A 184 17.78 39.60 -55.12
C PHE A 184 18.57 39.04 -56.33
N MET A 185 18.64 37.71 -56.43
CA MET A 185 19.32 37.00 -57.50
C MET A 185 18.47 36.79 -58.78
N ARG A 186 17.23 37.20 -58.74
CA ARG A 186 16.29 37.09 -59.86
C ARG A 186 16.16 38.41 -60.64
#